data_db81677a274679a8cdbef287d169a41c
#
_entry.id   db81677a274679a8cdbef287d169a41c
#
_cell.length_a   1.000
_cell.length_b   1.000
_cell.length_c   1.000
_cell.angle_alpha   90.00
_cell.angle_beta   90.00
_cell.angle_gamma   90.00
#
_symmetry.space_group_name_H-M   'P 1'
#
loop_
_entity.id
_entity.type
_entity.pdbx_description
1 polymer ?
#
loop_
_entity_poly.entity_id
_entity_poly.type
_entity_poly.pdbx_seq_one_letter_code
_entity_poly.pdbx_strand_id
1 'polypeptide(L)'
;MNFSTPISPHRSKRVSGVVVPNAPSRGQFAVACVVANGMRLLAATLRYRVNGGRSSPTSLPDGPVIFALWHNRLGLCMKVYKSFVRPNHPHEHLAALISASKDGAFLAAILQTFGVQAVRGSSSRRGGQALLELTSWAGRGYDLAVTPDGPKGPRHIVQDGVMALAQVTGLPIIPYSCHLGWKIQVKSWDRFQIPLPFSHCEMTFGKPIRVPRGATATEREQLREQLQAVLLAGSQREGFAV
;
A
#
# COMPACT_ATOMS: atom_id res chain seq x y z
N MET A 1 19.16 40.35 51.36
CA MET A 1 18.76 40.78 49.99
C MET A 1 18.62 39.51 49.17
N ASN A 2 17.37 39.01 49.02
CA ASN A 2 17.07 37.83 48.25
C ASN A 2 16.63 38.26 46.84
N PHE A 3 17.42 37.89 45.82
CA PHE A 3 17.05 38.03 44.44
C PHE A 3 16.37 36.75 43.97
N SER A 4 15.05 36.81 43.82
CA SER A 4 14.26 35.75 43.17
C SER A 4 14.42 35.81 41.67
N THR A 5 14.94 34.77 41.07
CA THR A 5 15.05 34.58 39.63
C THR A 5 13.65 34.32 39.03
N PRO A 6 13.23 34.98 37.94
CA PRO A 6 11.91 34.69 37.34
C PRO A 6 11.92 33.37 36.57
N ILE A 7 10.95 32.51 36.91
CA ILE A 7 10.67 31.26 36.20
C ILE A 7 10.15 31.59 34.81
N SER A 8 10.89 31.17 33.80
CA SER A 8 10.49 31.27 32.39
C SER A 8 9.23 30.44 32.12
N PRO A 9 8.22 30.96 31.40
CA PRO A 9 7.01 30.20 31.12
C PRO A 9 7.30 29.04 30.17
N HIS A 10 7.03 27.85 30.63
CA HIS A 10 7.05 26.60 29.88
C HIS A 10 6.16 26.76 28.63
N ARG A 11 6.80 26.83 27.46
CA ARG A 11 6.12 26.89 26.15
C ARG A 11 5.34 25.57 25.97
N SER A 12 4.03 25.61 26.26
CA SER A 12 3.14 24.48 26.03
C SER A 12 3.26 24.04 24.57
N LYS A 13 3.65 22.79 24.34
CA LYS A 13 3.59 22.17 23.00
C LYS A 13 2.14 22.30 22.52
N ARG A 14 1.92 23.04 21.43
CA ARG A 14 0.62 23.10 20.77
C ARG A 14 0.19 21.66 20.51
N VAL A 15 -0.93 21.28 21.10
CA VAL A 15 -1.65 20.06 20.76
C VAL A 15 -1.88 20.16 19.25
N SER A 16 -1.28 19.27 18.49
CA SER A 16 -1.42 19.25 17.03
C SER A 16 -2.90 19.03 16.71
N GLY A 17 -3.52 20.06 16.10
CA GLY A 17 -4.92 19.99 15.72
C GLY A 17 -5.18 18.75 14.86
N VAL A 18 -6.38 18.19 14.96
CA VAL A 18 -6.85 17.06 14.15
C VAL A 18 -6.60 17.39 12.67
N VAL A 19 -5.70 16.67 12.03
CA VAL A 19 -5.41 16.86 10.60
C VAL A 19 -6.60 16.29 9.82
N VAL A 20 -7.43 17.18 9.26
CA VAL A 20 -8.52 16.79 8.36
C VAL A 20 -7.91 16.48 6.98
N PRO A 21 -8.14 15.28 6.41
CA PRO A 21 -7.66 14.96 5.07
C PRO A 21 -8.32 15.87 4.03
N ASN A 22 -7.53 16.31 3.04
CA ASN A 22 -8.08 17.05 1.92
C ASN A 22 -9.11 16.21 1.15
N ALA A 23 -10.26 16.79 0.83
CA ALA A 23 -11.26 16.19 -0.07
C ALA A 23 -11.00 16.65 -1.52
N PRO A 24 -11.24 15.82 -2.54
CA PRO A 24 -11.13 16.23 -3.93
C PRO A 24 -12.25 17.19 -4.30
N SER A 25 -11.95 18.22 -5.10
CA SER A 25 -12.97 19.07 -5.71
C SER A 25 -13.70 18.31 -6.83
N ARG A 26 -14.87 18.83 -7.27
CA ARG A 26 -15.64 18.24 -8.39
C ARG A 26 -14.81 18.15 -9.68
N GLY A 27 -14.01 19.19 -9.97
CA GLY A 27 -13.11 19.19 -11.13
C GLY A 27 -12.01 18.13 -10.99
N GLN A 28 -11.40 18.00 -9.81
CA GLN A 28 -10.43 16.94 -9.55
C GLN A 28 -11.02 15.54 -9.68
N PHE A 29 -12.28 15.35 -9.27
CA PHE A 29 -12.98 14.07 -9.45
C PHE A 29 -13.20 13.76 -10.93
N ALA A 30 -13.62 14.72 -11.74
CA ALA A 30 -13.77 14.54 -13.20
C ALA A 30 -12.44 14.15 -13.85
N VAL A 31 -11.34 14.83 -13.52
CA VAL A 31 -10.00 14.48 -14.00
C VAL A 31 -9.60 13.09 -13.51
N ALA A 32 -9.90 12.73 -12.26
CA ALA A 32 -9.63 11.40 -11.72
C ALA A 32 -10.37 10.30 -12.51
N CYS A 33 -11.60 10.53 -12.95
CA CYS A 33 -12.35 9.61 -13.79
C CYS A 33 -11.67 9.42 -15.16
N VAL A 34 -11.18 10.49 -15.79
CA VAL A 34 -10.45 10.42 -17.08
C VAL A 34 -9.17 9.61 -16.90
N VAL A 35 -8.37 9.93 -15.86
CA VAL A 35 -7.13 9.19 -15.55
C VAL A 35 -7.43 7.73 -15.26
N ALA A 36 -8.45 7.42 -14.47
CA ALA A 36 -8.84 6.04 -14.16
C ALA A 36 -9.24 5.24 -15.42
N ASN A 37 -9.94 5.88 -16.37
CA ASN A 37 -10.27 5.23 -17.64
C ASN A 37 -9.03 5.03 -18.52
N GLY A 38 -8.11 5.99 -18.57
CA GLY A 38 -6.81 5.83 -19.22
C GLY A 38 -6.02 4.65 -18.63
N MET A 39 -5.99 4.54 -17.28
CA MET A 39 -5.36 3.40 -16.60
C MET A 39 -6.03 2.06 -16.94
N ARG A 40 -7.39 2.01 -17.06
CA ARG A 40 -8.10 0.81 -17.46
C ARG A 40 -7.77 0.39 -18.89
N LEU A 41 -7.75 1.34 -19.81
CA LEU A 41 -7.39 1.10 -21.21
C LEU A 41 -5.95 0.61 -21.34
N LEU A 42 -5.01 1.30 -20.71
CA LEU A 42 -3.60 0.87 -20.70
C LEU A 42 -3.47 -0.54 -20.10
N ALA A 43 -4.07 -0.78 -18.94
CA ALA A 43 -4.04 -2.08 -18.29
C ALA A 43 -4.68 -3.20 -19.14
N ALA A 44 -5.66 -2.88 -19.99
CA ALA A 44 -6.28 -3.85 -20.90
C ALA A 44 -5.34 -4.29 -22.04
N THR A 45 -4.34 -3.48 -22.39
CA THR A 45 -3.35 -3.82 -23.43
C THR A 45 -2.25 -4.73 -22.92
N LEU A 46 -2.06 -4.86 -21.60
CA LEU A 46 -0.93 -5.58 -21.03
C LEU A 46 -1.10 -7.10 -21.09
N ARG A 47 0.01 -7.79 -21.21
CA ARG A 47 0.07 -9.25 -21.23
C ARG A 47 0.41 -9.75 -19.84
N TYR A 48 -0.60 -10.22 -19.11
CA TYR A 48 -0.43 -10.67 -17.74
C TYR A 48 0.01 -12.13 -17.67
N ARG A 49 0.97 -12.41 -16.79
CA ARG A 49 1.36 -13.76 -16.37
C ARG A 49 1.41 -13.82 -14.86
N VAL A 50 0.77 -14.82 -14.27
CA VAL A 50 0.90 -15.10 -12.84
C VAL A 50 2.01 -16.11 -12.69
N ASN A 51 3.10 -15.70 -12.05
CA ASN A 51 4.14 -16.61 -11.64
C ASN A 51 3.72 -17.22 -10.31
N GLY A 52 3.33 -18.47 -10.35
CA GLY A 52 2.90 -19.05 -9.12
C GLY A 52 2.75 -20.53 -9.23
N GLY A 53 3.65 -21.26 -8.70
CA GLY A 53 3.38 -22.58 -8.20
C GLY A 53 2.30 -22.51 -7.09
N ARG A 54 2.62 -22.97 -5.87
CA ARG A 54 1.72 -22.99 -4.71
C ARG A 54 1.28 -21.60 -4.16
N SER A 55 1.69 -20.49 -4.75
CA SER A 55 1.36 -19.11 -4.34
C SER A 55 0.56 -18.36 -5.41
N SER A 56 -0.35 -19.05 -6.08
CA SER A 56 -1.33 -18.42 -6.99
C SER A 56 -2.38 -17.62 -6.18
N PRO A 57 -3.04 -16.61 -6.77
CA PRO A 57 -4.21 -15.96 -6.15
C PRO A 57 -5.33 -16.92 -5.75
N THR A 58 -5.35 -18.12 -6.33
CA THR A 58 -6.30 -19.20 -5.99
C THR A 58 -5.97 -19.91 -4.67
N SER A 59 -4.80 -19.66 -4.07
CA SER A 59 -4.36 -20.27 -2.81
C SER A 59 -4.18 -19.26 -1.67
N LEU A 60 -4.88 -18.13 -1.75
CA LEU A 60 -4.92 -17.17 -0.65
C LEU A 60 -5.62 -17.78 0.57
N PRO A 61 -5.23 -17.38 1.80
CA PRO A 61 -5.93 -17.82 3.00
C PRO A 61 -7.40 -17.40 2.99
N ASP A 62 -8.25 -18.19 3.62
CA ASP A 62 -9.63 -17.79 3.87
C ASP A 62 -9.66 -16.55 4.77
N GLY A 63 -10.57 -15.63 4.47
CA GLY A 63 -10.71 -14.37 5.20
C GLY A 63 -9.86 -13.22 4.65
N PRO A 64 -10.00 -12.02 5.24
CA PRO A 64 -9.28 -10.83 4.80
C PRO A 64 -7.76 -10.98 4.93
N VAL A 65 -7.04 -10.30 4.04
CA VAL A 65 -5.57 -10.29 4.02
C VAL A 65 -5.03 -8.87 3.89
N ILE A 66 -3.74 -8.69 4.16
CA ILE A 66 -3.00 -7.45 3.92
C ILE A 66 -2.10 -7.65 2.70
N PHE A 67 -2.44 -7.03 1.57
CA PHE A 67 -1.55 -6.97 0.42
C PHE A 67 -0.46 -5.94 0.66
N ALA A 68 0.80 -6.37 0.63
CA ALA A 68 1.97 -5.50 0.71
C ALA A 68 2.67 -5.44 -0.65
N LEU A 69 2.86 -4.24 -1.19
CA LEU A 69 3.51 -4.01 -2.48
C LEU A 69 4.32 -2.72 -2.45
N TRP A 70 5.41 -2.67 -3.23
CA TRP A 70 6.22 -1.46 -3.31
C TRP A 70 5.44 -0.29 -3.91
N HIS A 71 5.69 0.93 -3.38
CA HIS A 71 5.02 2.16 -3.82
C HIS A 71 5.16 2.40 -5.33
N ASN A 72 6.30 2.10 -5.90
CA ASN A 72 6.56 2.27 -7.32
C ASN A 72 5.84 1.27 -8.26
N ARG A 73 5.04 0.35 -7.71
CA ARG A 73 4.25 -0.65 -8.47
C ARG A 73 2.75 -0.41 -8.42
N LEU A 74 2.30 0.69 -7.82
CA LEU A 74 0.87 0.97 -7.62
C LEU A 74 0.06 1.09 -8.91
N GLY A 75 0.69 1.43 -10.03
CA GLY A 75 -0.01 1.74 -11.30
C GLY A 75 -0.92 0.63 -11.83
N LEU A 76 -0.68 -0.63 -11.47
CA LEU A 76 -1.46 -1.78 -11.95
C LEU A 76 -2.21 -2.54 -10.85
N CYS A 77 -1.98 -2.21 -9.58
CA CYS A 77 -2.50 -3.00 -8.46
C CYS A 77 -4.04 -3.16 -8.50
N MET A 78 -4.77 -2.15 -8.96
CA MET A 78 -6.24 -2.19 -9.06
C MET A 78 -6.74 -3.18 -10.11
N LYS A 79 -6.10 -3.21 -11.29
CA LYS A 79 -6.46 -4.19 -12.33
C LYS A 79 -6.15 -5.61 -11.87
N VAL A 80 -4.99 -5.79 -11.24
CA VAL A 80 -4.58 -7.09 -10.71
C VAL A 80 -5.55 -7.57 -9.64
N TYR A 81 -5.88 -6.74 -8.67
CA TYR A 81 -6.85 -7.09 -7.65
C TYR A 81 -8.19 -7.52 -8.25
N LYS A 82 -8.78 -6.68 -9.13
CA LYS A 82 -10.10 -6.96 -9.74
C LYS A 82 -10.11 -8.19 -10.63
N SER A 83 -9.05 -8.46 -11.37
CA SER A 83 -9.07 -9.50 -12.41
C SER A 83 -8.47 -10.83 -11.97
N PHE A 84 -7.62 -10.84 -10.96
CA PHE A 84 -6.89 -12.04 -10.55
C PHE A 84 -7.10 -12.42 -9.08
N VAL A 85 -7.32 -11.46 -8.18
CA VAL A 85 -7.54 -11.73 -6.77
C VAL A 85 -9.04 -11.93 -6.49
N ARG A 86 -9.84 -10.91 -6.77
CA ARG A 86 -11.28 -10.89 -6.47
C ARG A 86 -12.08 -12.10 -6.97
N PRO A 87 -11.89 -12.64 -8.19
CA PRO A 87 -12.65 -13.80 -8.66
C PRO A 87 -12.40 -15.08 -7.87
N ASN A 88 -11.25 -15.17 -7.18
CA ASN A 88 -10.80 -16.34 -6.46
C ASN A 88 -10.73 -16.13 -4.93
N HIS A 89 -11.20 -14.98 -4.45
CA HIS A 89 -11.15 -14.60 -3.05
C HIS A 89 -12.53 -14.10 -2.61
N PRO A 90 -13.12 -14.62 -1.51
CA PRO A 90 -14.50 -14.33 -1.11
C PRO A 90 -14.72 -12.87 -0.68
N HIS A 91 -13.65 -12.15 -0.34
CA HIS A 91 -13.73 -10.75 0.08
C HIS A 91 -13.72 -9.82 -1.13
N GLU A 92 -14.86 -9.17 -1.38
CA GLU A 92 -15.05 -8.35 -2.58
C GLU A 92 -14.55 -6.91 -2.45
N HIS A 93 -14.13 -6.51 -1.26
CA HIS A 93 -13.83 -5.12 -0.92
C HIS A 93 -12.38 -4.93 -0.52
N LEU A 94 -11.79 -3.81 -0.93
CA LEU A 94 -10.42 -3.43 -0.63
C LEU A 94 -10.38 -2.06 0.03
N ALA A 95 -9.65 -1.94 1.14
CA ALA A 95 -9.30 -0.67 1.75
C ALA A 95 -7.80 -0.41 1.57
N ALA A 96 -7.42 0.78 1.10
CA ALA A 96 -6.04 1.12 0.81
C ALA A 96 -5.56 2.32 1.63
N LEU A 97 -4.37 2.19 2.22
CA LEU A 97 -3.71 3.28 2.93
C LEU A 97 -3.14 4.29 1.93
N ILE A 98 -3.56 5.56 2.06
CA ILE A 98 -3.18 6.64 1.16
C ILE A 98 -2.74 7.86 1.98
N SER A 99 -1.73 8.58 1.48
CA SER A 99 -1.27 9.82 2.11
C SER A 99 -2.41 10.83 2.36
N ALA A 100 -2.37 11.53 3.49
CA ALA A 100 -3.31 12.61 3.81
C ALA A 100 -3.06 13.92 3.02
N SER A 101 -2.07 13.96 2.12
CA SER A 101 -1.70 15.11 1.28
C SER A 101 -2.78 15.45 0.23
N LYS A 102 -2.60 16.58 -0.46
CA LYS A 102 -3.45 16.96 -1.61
C LYS A 102 -3.37 15.94 -2.75
N ASP A 103 -2.16 15.46 -3.05
CA ASP A 103 -1.94 14.43 -4.08
C ASP A 103 -2.63 13.11 -3.68
N GLY A 104 -2.60 12.77 -2.38
CA GLY A 104 -3.36 11.66 -1.86
C GLY A 104 -4.89 11.85 -2.01
N ALA A 105 -5.43 13.09 -1.98
CA ALA A 105 -6.84 13.33 -2.26
C ALA A 105 -7.21 12.98 -3.70
N PHE A 106 -6.37 13.34 -4.65
CA PHE A 106 -6.54 12.99 -6.06
C PHE A 106 -6.45 11.47 -6.28
N LEU A 107 -5.46 10.82 -5.67
CA LEU A 107 -5.34 9.35 -5.70
C LEU A 107 -6.56 8.66 -5.08
N ALA A 108 -7.08 9.17 -3.96
CA ALA A 108 -8.30 8.65 -3.35
C ALA A 108 -9.51 8.73 -4.30
N ALA A 109 -9.65 9.84 -5.05
CA ALA A 109 -10.69 9.98 -6.07
C ALA A 109 -10.52 8.94 -7.19
N ILE A 110 -9.30 8.69 -7.66
CA ILE A 110 -9.03 7.63 -8.65
C ILE A 110 -9.45 6.26 -8.08
N LEU A 111 -9.01 5.91 -6.86
CA LEU A 111 -9.30 4.63 -6.23
C LEU A 111 -10.79 4.41 -5.99
N GLN A 112 -11.52 5.48 -5.65
CA GLN A 112 -12.98 5.44 -5.52
C GLN A 112 -13.66 4.98 -6.83
N THR A 113 -13.15 5.37 -8.02
CA THR A 113 -13.67 4.88 -9.30
C THR A 113 -13.47 3.39 -9.52
N PHE A 114 -12.53 2.79 -8.77
CA PHE A 114 -12.29 1.34 -8.76
C PHE A 114 -13.03 0.62 -7.63
N GLY A 115 -13.82 1.32 -6.82
CA GLY A 115 -14.54 0.75 -5.68
C GLY A 115 -13.64 0.42 -4.50
N VAL A 116 -12.50 1.13 -4.36
CA VAL A 116 -11.56 0.94 -3.25
C VAL A 116 -11.80 2.00 -2.19
N GLN A 117 -11.90 1.56 -0.94
CA GLN A 117 -12.02 2.44 0.21
C GLN A 117 -10.66 3.08 0.52
N ALA A 118 -10.59 4.41 0.48
CA ALA A 118 -9.38 5.14 0.77
C ALA A 118 -9.28 5.47 2.27
N VAL A 119 -8.28 4.92 2.96
CA VAL A 119 -7.91 5.29 4.34
C VAL A 119 -6.78 6.31 4.30
N ARG A 120 -7.03 7.49 4.89
CA ARG A 120 -6.17 8.67 4.72
C ARG A 120 -5.22 8.86 5.91
N GLY A 121 -3.93 8.53 5.70
CA GLY A 121 -2.89 8.68 6.72
C GLY A 121 -1.50 8.27 6.22
N SER A 122 -0.51 8.41 7.07
CA SER A 122 0.86 7.93 6.85
C SER A 122 1.57 7.81 8.19
N SER A 123 2.73 7.15 8.23
CA SER A 123 3.57 7.05 9.43
C SER A 123 3.94 8.41 10.04
N SER A 124 4.05 9.45 9.22
CA SER A 124 4.38 10.82 9.67
C SER A 124 3.17 11.69 10.01
N ARG A 125 1.98 11.34 9.54
CA ARG A 125 0.74 12.10 9.76
C ARG A 125 -0.44 11.17 9.92
N ARG A 126 -1.13 11.22 11.07
CA ARG A 126 -2.28 10.38 11.39
C ARG A 126 -2.01 8.86 11.35
N GLY A 127 -0.75 8.41 11.58
CA GLY A 127 -0.40 7.00 11.52
C GLY A 127 -1.25 6.14 12.44
N GLY A 128 -1.40 6.52 13.71
CA GLY A 128 -2.25 5.81 14.67
C GLY A 128 -3.74 5.81 14.27
N GLN A 129 -4.28 6.93 13.78
CA GLN A 129 -5.67 7.00 13.32
C GLN A 129 -5.90 6.15 12.06
N ALA A 130 -4.95 6.15 11.12
CA ALA A 130 -5.02 5.32 9.93
C ALA A 130 -4.94 3.83 10.26
N LEU A 131 -4.12 3.46 11.25
CA LEU A 131 -4.06 2.09 11.76
C LEU A 131 -5.40 1.64 12.34
N LEU A 132 -6.03 2.45 13.18
CA LEU A 132 -7.35 2.17 13.75
C LEU A 132 -8.43 2.07 12.67
N GLU A 133 -8.40 2.96 11.67
CA GLU A 133 -9.36 2.94 10.57
C GLU A 133 -9.18 1.69 9.69
N LEU A 134 -7.94 1.31 9.35
CA LEU A 134 -7.66 0.05 8.64
C LEU A 134 -8.10 -1.17 9.43
N THR A 135 -7.86 -1.19 10.76
CA THR A 135 -8.33 -2.27 11.63
C THR A 135 -9.87 -2.37 11.63
N SER A 136 -10.56 -1.23 11.62
CA SER A 136 -12.02 -1.21 11.50
C SER A 136 -12.51 -1.79 10.16
N TRP A 137 -11.85 -1.47 9.04
CA TRP A 137 -12.19 -2.04 7.74
C TRP A 137 -11.88 -3.54 7.66
N ALA A 138 -10.76 -3.98 8.23
CA ALA A 138 -10.44 -5.40 8.38
C ALA A 138 -11.54 -6.17 9.13
N GLY A 139 -12.04 -5.61 10.25
CA GLY A 139 -13.14 -6.18 11.02
C GLY A 139 -14.49 -6.25 10.28
N ARG A 140 -14.63 -5.48 9.18
CA ARG A 140 -15.78 -5.53 8.27
C ARG A 140 -15.58 -6.50 7.09
N GLY A 141 -14.51 -7.26 7.07
CA GLY A 141 -14.21 -8.24 6.03
C GLY A 141 -13.50 -7.66 4.80
N TYR A 142 -12.93 -6.46 4.88
CA TYR A 142 -12.16 -5.87 3.78
C TYR A 142 -10.74 -6.40 3.75
N ASP A 143 -10.24 -6.69 2.56
CA ASP A 143 -8.81 -6.79 2.32
C ASP A 143 -8.15 -5.42 2.51
N LEU A 144 -6.90 -5.41 2.91
CA LEU A 144 -6.13 -4.19 3.09
C LEU A 144 -5.00 -4.12 2.06
N ALA A 145 -4.73 -2.94 1.52
CA ALA A 145 -3.56 -2.69 0.67
C ALA A 145 -2.67 -1.61 1.27
N VAL A 146 -1.39 -1.93 1.42
CA VAL A 146 -0.39 -1.02 1.98
C VAL A 146 0.88 -1.01 1.14
N THR A 147 1.53 0.14 1.07
CA THR A 147 2.88 0.29 0.53
C THR A 147 3.85 0.35 1.70
N PRO A 148 4.61 -0.73 1.96
CA PRO A 148 5.41 -0.84 3.17
C PRO A 148 6.59 0.14 3.23
N ASP A 149 7.06 0.64 2.09
CA ASP A 149 8.07 1.70 1.99
C ASP A 149 7.49 3.12 2.22
N GLY A 150 6.17 3.23 2.34
CA GLY A 150 5.48 4.48 2.65
C GLY A 150 5.58 5.55 1.55
N PRO A 151 4.92 6.71 1.75
CA PRO A 151 4.82 7.73 0.71
C PRO A 151 6.07 8.63 0.57
N LYS A 152 7.04 8.48 1.46
CA LYS A 152 8.29 9.26 1.47
C LYS A 152 9.55 8.40 1.37
N GLY A 153 9.40 7.08 1.39
CA GLY A 153 10.52 6.17 1.40
C GLY A 153 11.26 6.04 2.73
N PRO A 154 12.46 5.53 2.72
CA PRO A 154 13.30 5.20 1.56
C PRO A 154 12.75 4.05 0.72
N ARG A 155 13.01 4.13 -0.59
CA ARG A 155 12.52 3.13 -1.55
C ARG A 155 12.99 1.72 -1.19
N HIS A 156 12.07 0.77 -1.25
CA HIS A 156 12.34 -0.64 -1.01
C HIS A 156 12.83 -0.97 0.42
N ILE A 157 12.50 -0.12 1.38
CA ILE A 157 12.70 -0.40 2.81
C ILE A 157 11.34 -0.54 3.48
N VAL A 158 11.09 -1.72 4.02
CA VAL A 158 9.84 -2.00 4.75
C VAL A 158 9.83 -1.24 6.08
N GLN A 159 8.81 -0.41 6.28
CA GLN A 159 8.54 0.33 7.51
C GLN A 159 7.78 -0.56 8.51
N ASP A 160 7.91 -0.31 9.80
CA ASP A 160 7.25 -1.09 10.85
C ASP A 160 5.71 -1.04 10.82
N GLY A 161 5.13 -0.04 10.17
CA GLY A 161 3.67 0.15 10.13
C GLY A 161 2.88 -1.04 9.59
N VAL A 162 3.39 -1.78 8.62
CA VAL A 162 2.73 -2.98 8.09
C VAL A 162 2.79 -4.13 9.08
N MET A 163 3.89 -4.26 9.85
CA MET A 163 4.02 -5.26 10.90
C MET A 163 3.05 -4.98 12.06
N ALA A 164 2.96 -3.70 12.48
CA ALA A 164 2.03 -3.27 13.51
C ALA A 164 0.57 -3.53 13.08
N LEU A 165 0.22 -3.24 11.83
CA LEU A 165 -1.11 -3.54 11.28
C LEU A 165 -1.42 -5.04 11.33
N ALA A 166 -0.51 -5.88 10.87
CA ALA A 166 -0.67 -7.33 10.89
C ALA A 166 -0.78 -7.88 12.32
N GLN A 167 0.02 -7.37 13.26
CA GLN A 167 -0.01 -7.77 14.66
C GLN A 167 -1.34 -7.42 15.34
N VAL A 168 -1.88 -6.22 15.10
CA VAL A 168 -3.15 -5.76 15.70
C VAL A 168 -4.34 -6.47 15.08
N THR A 169 -4.38 -6.62 13.76
CA THR A 169 -5.51 -7.25 13.06
C THR A 169 -5.47 -8.78 13.12
N GLY A 170 -4.29 -9.38 13.25
CA GLY A 170 -4.07 -10.81 13.10
C GLY A 170 -4.13 -11.31 11.66
N LEU A 171 -4.29 -10.40 10.68
CA LEU A 171 -4.37 -10.74 9.27
C LEU A 171 -3.00 -11.13 8.72
N PRO A 172 -2.93 -12.11 7.81
CA PRO A 172 -1.70 -12.46 7.12
C PRO A 172 -1.32 -11.37 6.11
N ILE A 173 -0.02 -11.10 5.99
CA ILE A 173 0.53 -10.24 4.95
C ILE A 173 0.81 -11.10 3.72
N ILE A 174 0.28 -10.70 2.57
CA ILE A 174 0.55 -11.29 1.26
C ILE A 174 1.51 -10.36 0.52
N PRO A 175 2.80 -10.73 0.39
CA PRO A 175 3.72 -10.01 -0.46
C PRO A 175 3.26 -10.09 -1.91
N TYR A 176 3.05 -8.94 -2.55
CA TYR A 176 2.71 -8.86 -3.95
C TYR A 176 3.78 -8.08 -4.72
N SER A 177 4.28 -8.64 -5.77
CA SER A 177 5.25 -8.02 -6.67
C SER A 177 4.78 -8.11 -8.11
N CYS A 178 5.08 -7.09 -8.92
CA CYS A 178 4.92 -7.19 -10.36
C CYS A 178 6.19 -6.73 -11.07
N HIS A 179 6.59 -7.47 -12.09
CA HIS A 179 7.66 -7.10 -13.00
C HIS A 179 7.07 -6.65 -14.33
N LEU A 180 7.53 -5.49 -14.83
CA LEU A 180 7.11 -4.92 -16.10
C LEU A 180 8.26 -5.03 -17.08
N GLY A 181 8.02 -5.63 -18.25
CA GLY A 181 9.00 -5.71 -19.33
C GLY A 181 9.33 -4.32 -19.87
N TRP A 182 8.33 -3.67 -20.50
CA TRP A 182 8.47 -2.31 -21.02
C TRP A 182 7.79 -1.31 -20.10
N LYS A 183 8.55 -0.32 -19.66
CA LYS A 183 8.11 0.68 -18.69
C LYS A 183 8.88 1.98 -18.82
N ILE A 184 8.22 3.07 -18.43
CA ILE A 184 8.86 4.35 -18.15
C ILE A 184 9.09 4.42 -16.64
N GLN A 185 10.26 4.87 -16.21
CA GLN A 185 10.55 5.18 -14.81
C GLN A 185 10.59 6.69 -14.62
N VAL A 186 9.72 7.17 -13.74
CA VAL A 186 9.68 8.60 -13.39
C VAL A 186 10.88 8.95 -12.50
N LYS A 187 11.42 10.16 -12.66
CA LYS A 187 12.48 10.69 -11.78
C LYS A 187 11.88 11.14 -10.44
N SER A 188 11.37 10.19 -9.65
CA SER A 188 10.85 10.37 -8.30
C SER A 188 11.69 9.60 -7.29
N TRP A 189 11.48 9.81 -5.98
CA TRP A 189 12.20 9.11 -4.92
C TRP A 189 12.07 7.59 -5.03
N ASP A 190 10.89 7.09 -5.45
CA ASP A 190 10.57 5.67 -5.61
C ASP A 190 10.88 5.13 -7.01
N ARG A 191 11.18 5.99 -8.00
CA ARG A 191 11.27 5.66 -9.42
C ARG A 191 10.00 4.94 -9.89
N PHE A 192 8.86 5.62 -9.74
CA PHE A 192 7.55 5.10 -10.10
C PHE A 192 7.53 4.55 -11.52
N GLN A 193 6.89 3.38 -11.70
CA GLN A 193 6.88 2.68 -12.98
C GLN A 193 5.53 2.80 -13.66
N ILE A 194 5.55 3.32 -14.87
CA ILE A 194 4.40 3.40 -15.77
C ILE A 194 4.61 2.34 -16.86
N PRO A 195 3.74 1.33 -16.98
CA PRO A 195 3.84 0.34 -18.04
C PRO A 195 3.61 0.99 -19.40
N LEU A 196 4.28 0.48 -20.43
CA LEU A 196 3.96 0.82 -21.81
C LEU A 196 2.89 -0.14 -22.35
N PRO A 197 2.10 0.27 -23.36
CA PRO A 197 1.15 -0.62 -24.01
C PRO A 197 1.79 -1.92 -24.48
N PHE A 198 1.05 -3.03 -24.37
CA PHE A 198 1.47 -4.38 -24.77
C PHE A 198 2.62 -4.97 -23.97
N SER A 199 3.09 -4.28 -22.93
CA SER A 199 4.13 -4.79 -22.03
C SER A 199 3.71 -6.10 -21.35
N HIS A 200 4.68 -6.97 -21.12
CA HIS A 200 4.51 -8.11 -20.23
C HIS A 200 4.45 -7.63 -18.77
N CYS A 201 3.48 -8.13 -18.03
CA CYS A 201 3.33 -7.90 -16.60
C CYS A 201 3.33 -9.24 -15.88
N GLU A 202 4.43 -9.56 -15.24
CA GLU A 202 4.55 -10.75 -14.41
C GLU A 202 4.19 -10.44 -12.97
N MET A 203 3.27 -11.21 -12.44
CA MET A 203 2.77 -11.05 -11.08
C MET A 203 3.24 -12.22 -10.21
N THR A 204 3.72 -11.91 -9.03
CA THR A 204 4.12 -12.91 -8.04
C THR A 204 3.44 -12.60 -6.72
N PHE A 205 2.76 -13.60 -6.17
CA PHE A 205 2.24 -13.57 -4.81
C PHE A 205 3.16 -14.42 -3.92
N GLY A 206 3.68 -13.83 -2.85
CA GLY A 206 4.51 -14.54 -1.88
C GLY A 206 3.66 -15.40 -0.93
N LYS A 207 4.33 -16.27 -0.17
CA LYS A 207 3.67 -17.01 0.90
C LYS A 207 3.15 -16.04 1.98
N PRO A 208 2.00 -16.33 2.60
CA PRO A 208 1.46 -15.51 3.69
C PRO A 208 2.46 -15.40 4.85
N ILE A 209 2.69 -14.19 5.31
CA ILE A 209 3.51 -13.90 6.51
C ILE A 209 2.55 -13.51 7.63
N ARG A 210 2.59 -14.23 8.75
CA ARG A 210 1.76 -13.95 9.93
C ARG A 210 2.62 -13.32 11.02
N VAL A 211 2.14 -12.24 11.61
CA VAL A 211 2.77 -11.60 12.77
C VAL A 211 1.96 -11.99 14.01
N PRO A 212 2.51 -12.80 14.93
CA PRO A 212 1.81 -13.16 16.15
C PRO A 212 1.47 -11.92 17.00
N ARG A 213 0.32 -11.91 17.68
CA ARG A 213 -0.07 -10.79 18.54
C ARG A 213 0.92 -10.54 19.66
N GLY A 214 1.52 -11.60 20.20
CA GLY A 214 2.54 -11.54 21.24
C GLY A 214 3.98 -11.44 20.72
N ALA A 215 4.19 -11.19 19.41
CA ALA A 215 5.52 -11.11 18.84
C ALA A 215 6.38 -10.05 19.54
N THR A 216 7.59 -10.44 19.91
CA THR A 216 8.60 -9.54 20.46
C THR A 216 9.12 -8.56 19.40
N ALA A 217 9.84 -7.53 19.84
CA ALA A 217 10.46 -6.58 18.90
C ALA A 217 11.43 -7.27 17.93
N THR A 218 12.19 -8.27 18.42
CA THR A 218 13.13 -9.05 17.60
C THR A 218 12.41 -9.91 16.56
N GLU A 219 11.35 -10.61 16.95
CA GLU A 219 10.56 -11.42 16.01
C GLU A 219 9.89 -10.55 14.95
N ARG A 220 9.35 -9.39 15.33
CA ARG A 220 8.80 -8.44 14.37
C ARG A 220 9.84 -7.94 13.37
N GLU A 221 11.06 -7.66 13.83
CA GLU A 221 12.14 -7.22 12.96
C GLU A 221 12.53 -8.33 11.97
N GLN A 222 12.66 -9.57 12.42
CA GLN A 222 12.91 -10.71 11.52
C GLN A 222 11.82 -10.88 10.45
N LEU A 223 10.55 -10.76 10.84
CA LEU A 223 9.43 -10.83 9.90
C LEU A 223 9.41 -9.64 8.94
N ARG A 224 9.80 -8.45 9.39
CA ARG A 224 9.96 -7.25 8.55
C ARG A 224 11.04 -7.46 7.49
N GLU A 225 12.19 -7.98 7.89
CA GLU A 225 13.29 -8.31 6.98
C GLU A 225 12.89 -9.41 5.99
N GLN A 226 12.17 -10.44 6.45
CA GLN A 226 11.62 -11.49 5.60
C GLN A 226 10.68 -10.91 4.53
N LEU A 227 9.74 -10.02 4.92
CA LEU A 227 8.84 -9.35 3.97
C LEU A 227 9.63 -8.54 2.95
N GLN A 228 10.64 -7.79 3.40
CA GLN A 228 11.49 -6.99 2.53
C GLN A 228 12.23 -7.86 1.52
N ALA A 229 12.84 -8.94 1.96
CA ALA A 229 13.57 -9.86 1.08
C ALA A 229 12.65 -10.49 0.01
N VAL A 230 11.45 -10.93 0.39
CA VAL A 230 10.47 -11.51 -0.53
C VAL A 230 10.01 -10.48 -1.58
N LEU A 231 9.71 -9.24 -1.16
CA LEU A 231 9.30 -8.16 -2.07
C LEU A 231 10.43 -7.74 -3.02
N LEU A 232 11.68 -7.71 -2.55
CA LEU A 232 12.86 -7.44 -3.38
C LEU A 232 13.08 -8.54 -4.41
N ALA A 233 13.08 -9.79 -4.00
CA ALA A 233 13.26 -10.94 -4.89
C ALA A 233 12.19 -10.99 -6.01
N GLY A 234 10.92 -10.68 -5.66
CA GLY A 234 9.84 -10.59 -6.64
C GLY A 234 9.96 -9.40 -7.60
N SER A 235 10.72 -8.36 -7.22
CA SER A 235 10.93 -7.15 -8.03
C SER A 235 12.15 -7.21 -8.93
N GLN A 236 13.12 -8.07 -8.62
CA GLN A 236 14.42 -8.19 -9.27
C GLN A 236 14.49 -9.32 -10.30
N ARG A 237 13.39 -10.03 -10.58
CA ARG A 237 13.43 -11.06 -11.62
C ARG A 237 13.89 -10.46 -12.94
N GLU A 238 15.17 -10.68 -13.17
CA GLU A 238 15.87 -10.31 -14.38
C GLU A 238 15.42 -11.21 -15.54
N GLY A 239 15.18 -10.54 -16.67
CA GLY A 239 15.45 -11.12 -17.97
C GLY A 239 14.49 -12.20 -18.44
N PHE A 240 13.41 -11.78 -19.15
CA PHE A 240 13.18 -12.46 -20.39
C PHE A 240 14.16 -11.86 -21.41
N ALA A 241 15.23 -12.61 -21.72
CA ALA A 241 15.85 -12.49 -23.03
C ALA A 241 14.73 -12.72 -24.06
N VAL A 242 14.60 -11.81 -25.00
CA VAL A 242 13.74 -11.87 -26.17
C VAL A 242 14.17 -13.05 -27.04
#